data_47f2670e71fa2bd000e7b2401eb6234a
#
_entry.id   47f2670e71fa2bd000e7b2401eb6234a
#
_cell.length_a   1.000
_cell.length_b   1.000
_cell.length_c   1.000
_cell.angle_alpha   90.00
_cell.angle_beta   90.00
_cell.angle_gamma   90.00
#
_symmetry.space_group_name_H-M   'P 1'
#
loop_
_entity.id
_entity.type
_entity.pdbx_description
1 polymer ?
#
loop_
_entity_poly.entity_id
_entity_poly.type
_entity_poly.pdbx_seq_one_letter_code
_entity_poly.pdbx_strand_id
1 'polypeptide(L)'
;MIELLLFTFVAYGMTTILVYGSIFNGVRDFIHQQAQDENGFILTRPIFKFLSGLIVCPLCTSTWVGFFLSLTLFSPIKHFIGLNSFYYVFFDGMFAAGIVWVLNAIIEWFEENRLNNQKQTVEYILPDEDESEQQKEILND
;
A
#
# COMPACT_ATOMS: atom_id res chain seq x y z
N MET A 1 11.12 3.72 -21.90
CA MET A 1 10.01 4.48 -21.29
C MET A 1 8.83 3.57 -20.98
N ILE A 2 8.25 2.88 -21.95
CA ILE A 2 7.10 1.96 -21.74
C ILE A 2 7.44 0.84 -20.75
N GLU A 3 8.62 0.27 -20.84
CA GLU A 3 9.08 -0.80 -19.94
C GLU A 3 9.15 -0.35 -18.48
N LEU A 4 9.61 0.88 -18.25
CA LEU A 4 9.64 1.48 -16.90
C LEU A 4 8.23 1.68 -16.33
N LEU A 5 7.32 2.19 -17.17
CA LEU A 5 5.92 2.35 -16.78
C LEU A 5 5.28 0.99 -16.47
N LEU A 6 5.52 -0.02 -17.32
CA LEU A 6 5.02 -1.36 -17.11
C LEU A 6 5.53 -1.95 -15.79
N PHE A 7 6.84 -1.84 -15.52
CA PHE A 7 7.44 -2.29 -14.26
C PHE A 7 6.78 -1.60 -13.06
N THR A 8 6.60 -0.29 -13.14
CA THR A 8 5.96 0.51 -12.08
C THR A 8 4.54 0.05 -11.79
N PHE A 9 3.71 -0.10 -12.83
CA PHE A 9 2.31 -0.55 -12.66
C PHE A 9 2.22 -1.97 -12.14
N VAL A 10 3.05 -2.89 -12.64
CA VAL A 10 3.06 -4.28 -12.19
C VAL A 10 3.55 -4.37 -10.75
N ALA A 11 4.63 -3.67 -10.39
CA ALA A 11 5.16 -3.65 -9.02
C ALA A 11 4.12 -3.08 -8.04
N TYR A 12 3.47 -1.96 -8.38
CA TYR A 12 2.42 -1.38 -7.57
C TYR A 12 1.21 -2.30 -7.44
N GLY A 13 0.70 -2.83 -8.55
CA GLY A 13 -0.46 -3.72 -8.56
C GLY A 13 -0.22 -5.00 -7.76
N MET A 14 0.93 -5.66 -7.95
CA MET A 14 1.29 -6.85 -7.17
C MET A 14 1.40 -6.55 -5.68
N THR A 15 2.06 -5.45 -5.31
CA THR A 15 2.19 -5.05 -3.90
C THR A 15 0.82 -4.78 -3.28
N THR A 16 -0.05 -4.05 -3.98
CA THR A 16 -1.40 -3.72 -3.51
C THR A 16 -2.25 -4.98 -3.32
N ILE A 17 -2.20 -5.91 -4.26
CA ILE A 17 -2.92 -7.19 -4.16
C ILE A 17 -2.40 -8.02 -2.99
N LEU A 18 -1.10 -8.09 -2.78
CA LEU A 18 -0.49 -8.87 -1.70
C LEU A 18 -0.78 -8.28 -0.32
N VAL A 19 -0.72 -6.94 -0.18
CA VAL A 19 -0.90 -6.26 1.11
C VAL A 19 -2.37 -6.05 1.45
N TYR A 20 -3.19 -5.61 0.48
CA TYR A 20 -4.58 -5.20 0.72
C TYR A 20 -5.62 -6.15 0.10
N GLY A 21 -5.21 -7.04 -0.81
CA GLY A 21 -6.13 -7.94 -1.51
C GLY A 21 -6.77 -8.95 -0.56
N SER A 22 -8.10 -9.07 -0.63
CA SER A 22 -8.89 -10.03 0.15
C SER A 22 -8.56 -11.49 -0.16
N ILE A 23 -8.05 -11.77 -1.37
CA ILE A 23 -7.63 -13.11 -1.81
C ILE A 23 -6.54 -13.69 -0.90
N PHE A 24 -5.69 -12.83 -0.37
CA PHE A 24 -4.57 -13.24 0.50
C PHE A 24 -4.90 -13.18 2.00
N ASN A 25 -6.14 -12.86 2.39
CA ASN A 25 -6.53 -12.84 3.82
C ASN A 25 -6.24 -14.19 4.49
N GLY A 26 -6.65 -15.30 3.88
CA GLY A 26 -6.39 -16.63 4.44
C GLY A 26 -4.91 -16.96 4.63
N VAL A 27 -4.06 -16.51 3.69
CA VAL A 27 -2.61 -16.70 3.79
C VAL A 27 -2.01 -15.81 4.89
N ARG A 28 -2.46 -14.56 5.00
CA ARG A 28 -2.04 -13.64 6.06
C ARG A 28 -2.44 -14.15 7.43
N ASP A 29 -3.68 -14.58 7.58
CA ASP A 29 -4.20 -15.15 8.85
C ASP A 29 -3.42 -16.40 9.25
N PHE A 30 -3.14 -17.29 8.30
CA PHE A 30 -2.33 -18.48 8.54
C PHE A 30 -0.90 -18.12 9.03
N ILE A 31 -0.25 -17.16 8.35
CA ILE A 31 1.09 -16.70 8.73
C ILE A 31 1.08 -16.04 10.11
N HIS A 32 0.05 -15.23 10.41
CA HIS A 32 -0.11 -14.60 11.72
C HIS A 32 -0.35 -15.63 12.82
N GLN A 33 -1.19 -16.63 12.59
CA GLN A 33 -1.43 -17.72 13.54
C GLN A 33 -0.14 -18.49 13.83
N GLN A 34 0.60 -18.88 12.80
CA GLN A 34 1.88 -19.57 12.96
C GLN A 34 2.95 -18.71 13.65
N ALA A 35 2.90 -17.39 13.47
CA ALA A 35 3.82 -16.48 14.16
C ALA A 35 3.52 -16.34 15.66
N GLN A 36 2.26 -16.57 16.08
CA GLN A 36 1.80 -16.49 17.46
C GLN A 36 1.83 -17.85 18.20
N ASP A 37 1.90 -18.96 17.46
CA ASP A 37 1.82 -20.31 18.03
C ASP A 37 3.04 -20.61 18.91
N GLU A 38 2.81 -20.74 20.23
CA GLU A 38 3.87 -20.99 21.21
C GLU A 38 4.46 -22.40 21.12
N ASN A 39 3.74 -23.35 20.54
CA ASN A 39 4.12 -24.75 20.40
C ASN A 39 4.81 -25.07 19.05
N GLY A 40 4.97 -24.07 18.16
CA GLY A 40 5.63 -24.25 16.87
C GLY A 40 7.13 -24.53 16.99
N PHE A 41 7.68 -25.23 15.99
CA PHE A 41 9.09 -25.58 15.93
C PHE A 41 9.96 -24.31 16.07
N ILE A 42 10.89 -24.31 17.02
CA ILE A 42 11.71 -23.13 17.41
C ILE A 42 12.41 -22.47 16.21
N LEU A 43 12.73 -23.24 15.17
CA LEU A 43 13.44 -22.76 13.98
C LEU A 43 12.53 -22.02 12.98
N THR A 44 11.22 -22.32 12.99
CA THR A 44 10.26 -21.70 12.05
C THR A 44 9.65 -20.39 12.58
N ARG A 45 9.61 -20.21 13.89
CA ARG A 45 9.09 -19.01 14.55
C ARG A 45 9.68 -17.68 14.04
N PRO A 46 11.02 -17.50 13.96
CA PRO A 46 11.59 -16.24 13.51
C PRO A 46 11.25 -15.95 12.05
N ILE A 47 11.13 -17.00 11.22
CA ILE A 47 10.77 -16.87 9.80
C ILE A 47 9.32 -16.42 9.66
N PHE A 48 8.38 -17.02 10.39
CA PHE A 48 6.97 -16.63 10.35
C PHE A 48 6.73 -15.22 10.92
N LYS A 49 7.45 -14.83 11.99
CA LYS A 49 7.42 -13.46 12.50
C LYS A 49 7.95 -12.46 11.48
N PHE A 50 9.04 -12.77 10.79
CA PHE A 50 9.59 -11.94 9.74
C PHE A 50 8.61 -11.84 8.56
N LEU A 51 8.04 -12.97 8.11
CA LEU A 51 7.05 -12.99 7.03
C LEU A 51 5.79 -12.19 7.39
N SER A 52 5.29 -12.34 8.62
CA SER A 52 4.15 -11.59 9.14
C SER A 52 4.38 -10.07 9.08
N GLY A 53 5.55 -9.61 9.54
CA GLY A 53 5.93 -8.19 9.43
C GLY A 53 6.10 -7.72 8.00
N LEU A 54 6.60 -8.59 7.13
CA LEU A 54 6.87 -8.28 5.73
C LEU A 54 5.57 -8.07 4.93
N ILE A 55 4.58 -8.94 5.11
CA ILE A 55 3.31 -8.90 4.37
C ILE A 55 2.44 -7.71 4.78
N VAL A 56 2.57 -7.21 6.01
CA VAL A 56 1.81 -6.04 6.50
C VAL A 56 2.42 -4.72 6.03
N CYS A 57 3.72 -4.71 5.72
CA CYS A 57 4.43 -3.50 5.32
C CYS A 57 4.47 -3.36 3.78
N PRO A 58 3.80 -2.37 3.17
CA PRO A 58 3.80 -2.16 1.72
C PRO A 58 5.20 -1.95 1.15
N LEU A 59 6.06 -1.22 1.87
CA LEU A 59 7.46 -0.98 1.48
C LEU A 59 8.29 -2.27 1.44
N CYS A 60 8.13 -3.12 2.48
CA CYS A 60 8.85 -4.38 2.54
C CYS A 60 8.40 -5.34 1.45
N THR A 61 7.09 -5.46 1.26
CA THR A 61 6.51 -6.31 0.21
C THR A 61 6.92 -5.83 -1.17
N SER A 62 6.89 -4.52 -1.44
CA SER A 62 7.28 -3.97 -2.75
C SER A 62 8.75 -4.19 -3.08
N THR A 63 9.64 -4.19 -2.09
CA THR A 63 11.06 -4.53 -2.29
C THR A 63 11.20 -5.96 -2.81
N TRP A 64 10.51 -6.92 -2.18
CA TRP A 64 10.52 -8.32 -2.61
C TRP A 64 9.86 -8.53 -3.97
N VAL A 65 8.75 -7.84 -4.22
CA VAL A 65 8.10 -7.82 -5.55
C VAL A 65 9.07 -7.30 -6.60
N GLY A 66 9.81 -6.22 -6.32
CA GLY A 66 10.83 -5.68 -7.21
C GLY A 66 11.96 -6.67 -7.50
N PHE A 67 12.45 -7.41 -6.50
CA PHE A 67 13.43 -8.49 -6.70
C PHE A 67 12.87 -9.58 -7.62
N PHE A 68 11.64 -10.02 -7.36
CA PHE A 68 11.00 -11.05 -8.16
C PHE A 68 10.77 -10.60 -9.61
N LEU A 69 10.30 -9.40 -9.83
CA LEU A 69 10.09 -8.83 -11.16
C LEU A 69 11.41 -8.67 -11.92
N SER A 70 12.47 -8.21 -11.26
CA SER A 70 13.79 -8.05 -11.85
C SER A 70 14.38 -9.37 -12.33
N LEU A 71 14.11 -10.47 -11.60
CA LEU A 71 14.60 -11.80 -11.96
C LEU A 71 13.77 -12.49 -13.05
N THR A 72 12.45 -12.24 -13.09
CA THR A 72 11.52 -13.01 -13.94
C THR A 72 11.12 -12.30 -15.22
N LEU A 73 10.89 -10.99 -15.16
CA LEU A 73 10.37 -10.26 -16.30
C LEU A 73 11.42 -9.33 -16.91
N PHE A 74 11.91 -8.37 -16.13
CA PHE A 74 12.64 -7.26 -16.70
C PHE A 74 13.28 -6.42 -15.60
N SER A 75 14.55 -6.05 -15.81
CA SER A 75 15.29 -5.15 -14.91
C SER A 75 15.45 -3.78 -15.57
N PRO A 76 14.74 -2.74 -15.10
CA PRO A 76 14.90 -1.40 -15.64
C PRO A 76 16.31 -0.85 -15.44
N ILE A 77 16.96 -1.16 -14.32
CA ILE A 77 18.29 -0.63 -14.00
C ILE A 77 19.35 -1.29 -14.88
N LYS A 78 19.24 -2.59 -15.17
CA LYS A 78 20.13 -3.26 -16.09
C LYS A 78 20.09 -2.63 -17.49
N HIS A 79 18.89 -2.27 -17.95
CA HIS A 79 18.70 -1.64 -19.25
C HIS A 79 19.26 -0.21 -19.30
N PHE A 80 19.09 0.57 -18.22
CA PHE A 80 19.54 1.97 -18.16
C PHE A 80 21.04 2.13 -17.92
N ILE A 81 21.63 1.30 -17.07
CA ILE A 81 23.01 1.50 -16.58
C ILE A 81 23.98 0.49 -17.18
N GLY A 82 23.47 -0.59 -17.84
CA GLY A 82 24.31 -1.61 -18.45
C GLY A 82 25.11 -2.45 -17.46
N LEU A 83 24.73 -2.45 -16.18
CA LEU A 83 25.37 -3.21 -15.13
C LEU A 83 25.10 -4.71 -15.32
N ASN A 84 26.12 -5.48 -15.66
CA ASN A 84 26.06 -6.94 -15.80
C ASN A 84 26.26 -7.70 -14.47
N SER A 85 26.19 -7.00 -13.34
CA SER A 85 26.43 -7.56 -12.01
C SER A 85 25.12 -7.82 -11.28
N PHE A 86 25.03 -8.88 -10.48
CA PHE A 86 23.84 -9.25 -9.69
C PHE A 86 23.24 -8.11 -8.82
N TYR A 87 23.99 -7.06 -8.61
CA TYR A 87 23.57 -5.88 -7.85
C TYR A 87 22.36 -5.13 -8.43
N TYR A 88 22.08 -5.27 -9.75
CA TYR A 88 20.91 -4.61 -10.35
C TYR A 88 19.60 -5.07 -9.72
N VAL A 89 19.49 -6.32 -9.30
CA VAL A 89 18.30 -6.88 -8.64
C VAL A 89 18.00 -6.13 -7.34
N PHE A 90 19.04 -5.85 -6.56
CA PHE A 90 18.90 -5.11 -5.30
C PHE A 90 18.40 -3.68 -5.54
N PHE A 91 18.96 -3.00 -6.52
CA PHE A 91 18.54 -1.64 -6.86
C PHE A 91 17.13 -1.60 -7.45
N ASP A 92 16.72 -2.60 -8.24
CA ASP A 92 15.35 -2.71 -8.74
C ASP A 92 14.34 -2.90 -7.61
N GLY A 93 14.69 -3.68 -6.57
CA GLY A 93 13.86 -3.83 -5.38
C GLY A 93 13.70 -2.52 -4.61
N MET A 94 14.80 -1.78 -4.40
CA MET A 94 14.74 -0.46 -3.77
C MET A 94 13.95 0.55 -4.61
N PHE A 95 14.10 0.49 -5.93
CA PHE A 95 13.37 1.33 -6.86
C PHE A 95 11.86 1.06 -6.81
N ALA A 96 11.46 -0.21 -6.81
CA ALA A 96 10.07 -0.62 -6.65
C ALA A 96 9.47 -0.11 -5.33
N ALA A 97 10.21 -0.21 -4.22
CA ALA A 97 9.77 0.31 -2.92
C ALA A 97 9.57 1.83 -2.95
N GLY A 98 10.52 2.57 -3.54
CA GLY A 98 10.41 4.02 -3.67
C GLY A 98 9.19 4.46 -4.50
N ILE A 99 8.94 3.79 -5.61
CA ILE A 99 7.77 4.06 -6.46
C ILE A 99 6.46 3.78 -5.72
N VAL A 100 6.34 2.63 -5.06
CA VAL A 100 5.13 2.26 -4.29
C VAL A 100 4.88 3.27 -3.18
N TRP A 101 5.94 3.72 -2.49
CA TRP A 101 5.82 4.75 -1.46
C TRP A 101 5.29 6.07 -2.00
N VAL A 102 5.84 6.56 -3.11
CA VAL A 102 5.40 7.80 -3.75
C VAL A 102 3.96 7.70 -4.23
N LEU A 103 3.58 6.58 -4.86
CA LEU A 103 2.22 6.37 -5.35
C LEU A 103 1.21 6.31 -4.20
N ASN A 104 1.53 5.64 -3.10
CA ASN A 104 0.67 5.62 -1.92
C ASN A 104 0.50 7.02 -1.34
N ALA A 105 1.59 7.79 -1.18
CA ALA A 105 1.52 9.16 -0.69
C ALA A 105 0.64 10.07 -1.58
N ILE A 106 0.72 9.90 -2.90
CA ILE A 106 -0.13 10.64 -3.84
C ILE A 106 -1.60 10.24 -3.68
N ILE A 107 -1.89 8.95 -3.56
CA ILE A 107 -3.26 8.45 -3.42
C ILE A 107 -3.85 8.93 -2.09
N GLU A 108 -3.13 8.83 -0.99
CA GLU A 108 -3.56 9.33 0.32
C GLU A 108 -3.86 10.82 0.28
N TRP A 109 -3.01 11.61 -0.37
CA TRP A 109 -3.22 13.05 -0.55
C TRP A 109 -4.50 13.35 -1.35
N PHE A 110 -4.78 12.61 -2.43
CA PHE A 110 -6.01 12.76 -3.20
C PHE A 110 -7.25 12.35 -2.40
N GLU A 111 -7.15 11.29 -1.61
CA GLU A 111 -8.26 10.77 -0.80
C GLU A 111 -8.61 11.76 0.33
N GLU A 112 -7.61 12.31 0.99
CA GLU A 112 -7.80 13.33 2.03
C GLU A 112 -8.47 14.59 1.46
N ASN A 113 -8.00 15.08 0.31
CA ASN A 113 -8.62 16.22 -0.36
C ASN A 113 -10.07 15.95 -0.76
N ARG A 114 -10.38 14.73 -1.21
CA ARG A 114 -11.76 14.33 -1.54
C ARG A 114 -12.66 14.31 -0.31
N LEU A 115 -12.17 13.77 0.80
CA LEU A 115 -12.92 13.74 2.06
C LEU A 115 -13.16 15.14 2.63
N ASN A 116 -12.19 16.03 2.56
CA ASN A 116 -12.33 17.41 3.00
C ASN A 116 -13.37 18.16 2.15
N ASN A 117 -13.36 17.98 0.84
CA ASN A 117 -14.37 18.57 -0.06
C ASN A 117 -15.78 18.03 0.25
N GLN A 118 -15.91 16.73 0.55
CA GLN A 118 -17.19 16.13 0.94
C GLN A 118 -17.71 16.71 2.26
N LYS A 119 -16.84 16.87 3.27
CA LYS A 119 -17.21 17.48 4.55
C LYS A 119 -17.72 18.91 4.37
N GLN A 120 -17.01 19.72 3.59
CA GLN A 120 -17.46 21.08 3.28
C GLN A 120 -18.83 21.08 2.59
N THR A 121 -19.06 20.19 1.62
CA THR A 121 -20.34 20.11 0.92
C THR A 121 -21.49 19.73 1.87
N VAL A 122 -21.24 18.81 2.79
CA VAL A 122 -22.24 18.39 3.79
C VAL A 122 -22.55 19.54 4.76
N GLU A 123 -21.53 20.29 5.19
CA GLU A 123 -21.70 21.46 6.08
C GLU A 123 -22.52 22.57 5.42
N TYR A 124 -22.38 22.78 4.09
CA TYR A 124 -23.22 23.72 3.36
C TYR A 124 -24.67 23.26 3.17
N ILE A 125 -24.93 21.96 3.15
CA ILE A 125 -26.26 21.39 2.89
C ILE A 125 -27.07 21.24 4.18
N LEU A 126 -26.42 21.02 5.31
CA LEU A 126 -27.03 20.95 6.62
C LEU A 126 -26.84 22.31 7.32
N PRO A 127 -27.85 23.22 7.30
CA PRO A 127 -27.80 24.40 8.13
C PRO A 127 -27.74 23.96 9.62
N ASP A 128 -26.92 24.64 10.41
CA ASP A 128 -26.76 24.38 11.83
C ASP A 128 -28.13 24.26 12.48
N GLU A 129 -28.34 23.22 13.29
CA GLU A 129 -29.60 22.98 13.99
C GLU A 129 -29.99 24.20 14.85
N ASP A 130 -29.01 24.97 15.31
CA ASP A 130 -29.21 26.22 16.05
C ASP A 130 -29.88 27.33 15.24
N GLU A 131 -29.59 27.48 13.94
CA GLU A 131 -30.28 28.45 13.08
C GLU A 131 -31.72 28.04 12.78
N SER A 132 -31.99 26.73 12.71
CA SER A 132 -33.33 26.21 12.48
C SER A 132 -34.24 26.38 13.71
N GLU A 133 -33.72 26.37 14.92
CA GLU A 133 -34.48 26.64 16.15
C GLU A 133 -34.78 28.14 16.33
N GLN A 134 -33.81 29.01 16.04
CA GLN A 134 -34.03 30.47 16.07
C GLN A 134 -35.07 30.91 15.03
N GLN A 135 -35.09 30.31 13.86
CA GLN A 135 -36.05 30.64 12.82
C GLN A 135 -37.47 30.17 13.17
N LYS A 136 -37.61 29.07 13.92
CA LYS A 136 -38.91 28.61 14.47
C LYS A 136 -39.45 29.51 15.60
N GLU A 137 -38.57 30.08 16.38
CA GLU A 137 -38.95 30.99 17.49
C GLU A 137 -39.48 32.32 16.95
N ILE A 138 -38.88 32.84 15.88
CA ILE A 138 -39.32 34.09 15.21
C ILE A 138 -40.67 33.92 14.47
N LEU A 139 -41.00 32.71 14.02
CA LEU A 139 -42.25 32.44 13.30
C LEU A 139 -43.46 32.18 14.20
N ASN A 140 -43.24 32.00 15.52
CA ASN A 140 -44.28 31.73 16.50
C ASN A 140 -44.68 32.94 17.36
N ASP A 141 -44.06 34.11 17.13
CA ASP A 141 -44.39 35.40 17.71
C ASP A 141 -45.21 36.23 16.70
#